data_a1d4f8bba5adf1bdc46b26043b1bea74
#
_entry.id   a1d4f8bba5adf1bdc46b26043b1bea74
#
_cell.length_a   1.000
_cell.length_b   1.000
_cell.length_c   1.000
_cell.angle_alpha   90.00
_cell.angle_beta   90.00
_cell.angle_gamma   90.00
#
_symmetry.space_group_name_H-M   'P 1'
#
loop_
_entity.id
_entity.type
_entity.pdbx_description
1 polymer ?
#
loop_
_entity_poly.entity_id
_entity_poly.type
_entity_poly.pdbx_seq_one_letter_code
_entity_poly.pdbx_strand_id
1 'polypeptide(L)'
;MISVESNLDVADNSGARRVQCIKVLGGSKRKTASVGDVIVVSIKEAIPRGKVKKGDVHQAVIVRTAFPVRRTDGSAIRFDRNAAVLINKQSEPIGTRIFGPVVRELRAKRFMKIISLAPEVL
;
A
#
# COMPACT_ATOMS: atom_id res chain seq x y z
N MET A 1 10.77 0.73 6.75
CA MET A 1 10.13 -0.58 6.57
C MET A 1 8.84 -0.66 7.36
N ILE A 2 7.91 -1.44 6.88
CA ILE A 2 6.60 -1.59 7.50
C ILE A 2 6.58 -2.87 8.32
N SER A 3 6.15 -2.77 9.57
CA SER A 3 6.00 -3.94 10.45
C SER A 3 4.60 -3.94 11.05
N VAL A 4 4.31 -5.00 11.83
CA VAL A 4 3.03 -5.06 12.56
C VAL A 4 2.90 -3.83 13.45
N GLU A 5 1.69 -3.27 13.50
CA GLU A 5 1.33 -2.04 14.21
C GLU A 5 1.78 -0.73 13.53
N SER A 6 2.47 -0.80 12.38
CA SER A 6 2.76 0.41 11.61
C SER A 6 1.48 1.02 11.04
N ASN A 7 1.37 2.34 11.10
CA ASN A 7 0.27 3.07 10.49
C ASN A 7 0.66 3.55 9.10
N LEU A 8 -0.29 3.49 8.17
CA LEU A 8 -0.07 3.93 6.79
C LEU A 8 -1.24 4.79 6.34
N ASP A 9 -0.94 5.76 5.48
CA ASP A 9 -1.99 6.49 4.77
C ASP A 9 -2.53 5.61 3.64
N VAL A 10 -3.77 5.86 3.24
CA VAL A 10 -4.38 5.15 2.11
C VAL A 10 -4.36 6.06 0.89
N ALA A 11 -3.78 5.57 -0.19
CA ALA A 11 -3.55 6.36 -1.40
C ALA A 11 -4.61 6.12 -2.48
N ASP A 12 -5.83 5.71 -2.09
CA ASP A 12 -6.90 5.48 -3.05
C ASP A 12 -8.21 6.12 -2.57
N ASN A 13 -9.24 6.02 -3.42
CA ASN A 13 -10.56 6.56 -3.15
C ASN A 13 -11.55 5.51 -2.64
N SER A 14 -11.07 4.45 -2.00
CA SER A 14 -11.93 3.42 -1.42
C SER A 14 -12.74 3.92 -0.23
N GLY A 15 -12.32 5.02 0.37
CA GLY A 15 -12.97 5.58 1.56
C GLY A 15 -12.15 5.46 2.82
N ALA A 16 -11.19 4.56 2.87
CA ALA A 16 -10.26 4.49 3.99
C ALA A 16 -9.26 5.65 3.91
N ARG A 17 -8.91 6.21 5.08
CA ARG A 17 -7.91 7.29 5.16
C ARG A 17 -6.64 6.81 5.81
N ARG A 18 -6.75 5.97 6.82
CA ARG A 18 -5.60 5.45 7.55
C ARG A 18 -5.83 4.02 7.95
N VAL A 19 -4.81 3.22 7.84
CA VAL A 19 -4.85 1.79 8.19
C VAL A 19 -3.66 1.44 9.06
N GLN A 20 -3.78 0.33 9.79
CA GLN A 20 -2.70 -0.20 10.62
C GLN A 20 -2.37 -1.62 10.13
N CYS A 21 -1.09 -1.87 9.93
CA CYS A 21 -0.62 -3.21 9.56
C CYS A 21 -0.80 -4.16 10.73
N ILE A 22 -1.51 -5.26 10.50
CA ILE A 22 -1.70 -6.29 11.52
C ILE A 22 -0.97 -7.58 11.19
N LYS A 23 -0.56 -7.78 9.93
CA LYS A 23 0.22 -8.95 9.54
C LYS A 23 0.96 -8.67 8.24
N VAL A 24 2.20 -9.15 8.16
CA VAL A 24 2.99 -9.11 6.93
C VAL A 24 2.91 -10.49 6.27
N LEU A 25 2.46 -10.52 5.02
CA LEU A 25 2.35 -11.76 4.25
C LEU A 25 3.66 -12.07 3.54
N GLY A 26 3.85 -13.32 3.14
CA GLY A 26 5.01 -13.74 2.36
C GLY A 26 5.94 -14.73 3.08
N GLY A 27 5.50 -15.30 4.21
CA GLY A 27 6.25 -16.32 4.93
C GLY A 27 6.03 -16.25 6.42
N SER A 28 6.14 -17.39 7.11
CA SER A 28 5.84 -17.48 8.54
C SER A 28 6.81 -16.67 9.42
N LYS A 29 8.02 -16.42 8.95
CA LYS A 29 9.03 -15.65 9.68
C LYS A 29 9.19 -14.21 9.19
N ARG A 30 8.40 -13.79 8.24
CA ARG A 30 8.53 -12.45 7.70
C ARG A 30 7.95 -11.42 8.66
N LYS A 31 8.78 -10.46 9.05
CA LYS A 31 8.43 -9.44 10.04
C LYS A 31 8.26 -8.06 9.46
N THR A 32 8.86 -7.79 8.31
CA THR A 32 8.85 -6.46 7.71
C THR A 32 8.45 -6.52 6.25
N ALA A 33 7.87 -5.42 5.77
CA ALA A 33 7.42 -5.28 4.39
C ALA A 33 7.97 -3.99 3.79
N SER A 34 8.11 -3.95 2.48
CA SER A 34 8.52 -2.79 1.72
C SER A 34 7.57 -2.59 0.54
N VAL A 35 7.93 -1.70 -0.40
CA VAL A 35 7.08 -1.42 -1.55
C VAL A 35 6.80 -2.68 -2.35
N GLY A 36 5.56 -2.82 -2.80
CA GLY A 36 5.12 -3.98 -3.58
C GLY A 36 4.77 -5.20 -2.74
N ASP A 37 4.98 -5.16 -1.44
CA ASP A 37 4.59 -6.26 -0.55
C ASP A 37 3.14 -6.12 -0.14
N VAL A 38 2.47 -7.27 0.04
CA VAL A 38 1.08 -7.31 0.50
C VAL A 38 1.05 -7.50 2.00
N ILE A 39 0.26 -6.69 2.66
CA ILE A 39 0.06 -6.78 4.11
C ILE A 39 -1.44 -6.88 4.40
N VAL A 40 -1.77 -7.37 5.59
CA VAL A 40 -3.14 -7.34 6.10
C VAL A 40 -3.26 -6.11 7.01
N VAL A 41 -4.28 -5.31 6.79
CA VAL A 41 -4.48 -4.07 7.52
C VAL A 41 -5.87 -4.00 8.15
N SER A 42 -5.96 -3.25 9.24
CA SER A 42 -7.22 -2.88 9.87
C SER A 42 -7.46 -1.40 9.60
N ILE A 43 -8.66 -1.05 9.18
CA ILE A 43 -8.99 0.33 8.86
C ILE A 43 -9.24 1.11 10.15
N LYS A 44 -8.45 2.15 10.37
CA LYS A 44 -8.53 2.98 11.59
C LYS A 44 -9.32 4.26 11.38
N GLU A 45 -9.29 4.82 10.17
CA GLU A 45 -10.08 5.99 9.81
C GLU A 45 -10.66 5.79 8.41
N ALA A 46 -11.96 6.07 8.27
CA ALA A 46 -12.65 5.96 7.00
C ALA A 46 -13.71 7.05 6.91
N ILE A 47 -14.00 7.47 5.68
CA ILE A 47 -15.09 8.41 5.44
C ILE A 47 -16.44 7.70 5.56
N PRO A 48 -17.50 8.38 6.00
CA PRO A 48 -18.84 7.80 5.96
C PRO A 48 -19.23 7.49 4.50
N ARG A 49 -19.95 6.41 4.27
CA ARG A 49 -20.43 6.01 2.94
C ARG A 49 -19.32 5.59 1.94
N GLY A 50 -18.12 5.30 2.42
CA GLY A 50 -17.09 4.73 1.56
C GLY A 50 -17.35 3.25 1.27
N LYS A 51 -16.55 2.69 0.37
CA LYS A 51 -16.62 1.26 0.05
C LYS A 51 -16.17 0.39 1.20
N VAL A 52 -15.42 0.94 2.15
CA VAL A 52 -14.89 0.26 3.32
C VAL A 52 -15.25 1.05 4.57
N LYS A 53 -15.27 0.37 5.71
CA LYS A 53 -15.68 0.97 6.99
C LYS A 53 -14.57 0.83 8.02
N LYS A 54 -14.58 1.74 9.00
CA LYS A 54 -13.67 1.65 10.15
C LYS A 54 -13.84 0.28 10.83
N GLY A 55 -12.71 -0.34 11.15
CA GLY A 55 -12.68 -1.65 11.79
C GLY A 55 -12.62 -2.83 10.82
N ASP A 56 -12.86 -2.61 9.54
CA ASP A 56 -12.75 -3.66 8.54
C ASP A 56 -11.30 -4.13 8.41
N VAL A 57 -11.13 -5.39 8.01
CA VAL A 57 -9.82 -5.99 7.73
C VAL A 57 -9.73 -6.29 6.24
N HIS A 58 -8.68 -5.77 5.61
CA HIS A 58 -8.45 -5.95 4.18
C HIS A 58 -6.99 -6.23 3.91
N GLN A 59 -6.69 -6.70 2.71
CA GLN A 59 -5.32 -6.75 2.22
C GLN A 59 -4.98 -5.42 1.55
N ALA A 60 -3.72 -5.05 1.61
CA ALA A 60 -3.23 -3.82 0.99
C ALA A 60 -1.83 -4.05 0.44
N VAL A 61 -1.48 -3.32 -0.60
CA VAL A 61 -0.13 -3.32 -1.16
C VAL A 61 0.52 -1.98 -0.85
N ILE A 62 1.78 -2.02 -0.42
CA ILE A 62 2.52 -0.82 -0.08
C ILE A 62 3.01 -0.17 -1.37
N VAL A 63 2.63 1.09 -1.60
CA VAL A 63 2.96 1.82 -2.83
C VAL A 63 4.04 2.88 -2.62
N ARG A 64 4.21 3.38 -1.39
CA ARG A 64 5.24 4.37 -1.02
C ARG A 64 5.74 4.08 0.38
N THR A 65 7.02 4.35 0.63
CA THR A 65 7.58 4.23 1.99
C THR A 65 8.46 5.42 2.31
N ALA A 66 8.51 5.77 3.59
CA ALA A 66 9.45 6.75 4.10
C ALA A 66 10.87 6.17 4.18
N PHE A 67 10.99 4.85 4.25
CA PHE A 67 12.28 4.16 4.21
C PHE A 67 12.78 4.09 2.77
N PRO A 68 14.05 4.45 2.49
CA PRO A 68 14.54 4.49 1.11
C PRO A 68 14.48 3.13 0.40
N VAL A 69 14.04 3.16 -0.86
CA VAL A 69 14.07 2.01 -1.76
C VAL A 69 15.30 2.16 -2.65
N ARG A 70 16.25 1.24 -2.52
CA ARG A 70 17.47 1.28 -3.32
C ARG A 70 17.26 0.59 -4.65
N ARG A 71 17.84 1.18 -5.68
CA ARG A 71 17.74 0.69 -7.06
C ARG A 71 19.09 0.20 -7.56
N THR A 72 19.04 -0.62 -8.61
CA THR A 72 20.24 -1.25 -9.16
C THR A 72 21.25 -0.25 -9.74
N ASP A 73 20.78 0.93 -10.15
CA ASP A 73 21.65 1.98 -10.68
C ASP A 73 22.35 2.81 -9.59
N GLY A 74 22.17 2.46 -8.33
CA GLY A 74 22.76 3.17 -7.20
C GLY A 74 21.92 4.30 -6.66
N SER A 75 20.81 4.66 -7.33
CA SER A 75 19.90 5.68 -6.82
C SER A 75 18.98 5.13 -5.74
N ALA A 76 18.30 6.00 -5.02
CA ALA A 76 17.32 5.62 -4.03
C ALA A 76 16.14 6.58 -4.09
N ILE A 77 14.96 6.07 -3.79
CA ILE A 77 13.74 6.89 -3.72
C ILE A 77 13.11 6.70 -2.35
N ARG A 78 12.65 7.79 -1.76
CA ARG A 78 11.86 7.74 -0.52
C ARG A 78 10.80 8.82 -0.54
N PHE A 79 9.80 8.63 0.28
CA PHE A 79 8.68 9.56 0.42
C PHE A 79 8.58 10.02 1.87
N ASP A 80 7.77 11.04 2.11
CA ASP A 80 7.61 11.58 3.46
C ASP A 80 6.82 10.63 4.37
N ARG A 81 5.92 9.84 3.80
CA ARG A 81 5.05 8.94 4.54
C ARG A 81 4.90 7.60 3.86
N ASN A 82 4.53 6.61 4.66
CA ASN A 82 4.16 5.30 4.13
C ASN A 82 2.73 5.35 3.63
N ALA A 83 2.46 4.74 2.48
CA ALA A 83 1.12 4.69 1.92
C ALA A 83 0.85 3.32 1.29
N ALA A 84 -0.40 2.92 1.35
CA ALA A 84 -0.85 1.64 0.82
C ALA A 84 -2.13 1.83 0.00
N VAL A 85 -2.40 0.88 -0.88
CA VAL A 85 -3.64 0.80 -1.66
C VAL A 85 -4.35 -0.48 -1.27
N LEU A 86 -5.63 -0.38 -0.94
CA LEU A 86 -6.42 -1.55 -0.58
C LEU A 86 -6.69 -2.41 -1.81
N ILE A 87 -6.56 -3.71 -1.66
CA ILE A 87 -6.79 -4.68 -2.74
C ILE A 87 -7.77 -5.75 -2.29
N ASN A 88 -8.41 -6.37 -3.27
CA ASN A 88 -9.31 -7.49 -3.02
C ASN A 88 -8.54 -8.81 -3.10
N LYS A 89 -9.25 -9.95 -3.02
CA LYS A 89 -8.63 -11.28 -3.05
C LYS A 89 -7.95 -11.60 -4.38
N GLN A 90 -8.35 -10.92 -5.46
CA GLN A 90 -7.75 -11.08 -6.78
C GLN A 90 -6.56 -10.12 -7.01
N SER A 91 -6.08 -9.45 -5.95
CA SER A 91 -4.99 -8.48 -6.02
C SER A 91 -5.30 -7.26 -6.88
N GLU A 92 -6.57 -6.93 -7.03
CA GLU A 92 -7.02 -5.74 -7.75
C GLU A 92 -7.37 -4.63 -6.77
N PRO A 93 -7.13 -3.35 -7.12
CA PRO A 93 -7.48 -2.25 -6.23
C PRO A 93 -9.00 -2.17 -6.02
N ILE A 94 -9.40 -1.93 -4.78
CA ILE A 94 -10.81 -1.74 -4.43
C ILE A 94 -11.30 -0.40 -4.96
N GLY A 95 -10.46 0.64 -4.85
CA GLY A 95 -10.77 1.96 -5.36
C GLY A 95 -10.61 2.06 -6.87
N THR A 96 -11.08 3.16 -7.44
CA THR A 96 -11.00 3.43 -8.86
C THR A 96 -9.94 4.47 -9.20
N ARG A 97 -9.37 5.15 -8.20
CA ARG A 97 -8.35 6.18 -8.39
C ARG A 97 -7.23 6.01 -7.37
N ILE A 98 -6.03 6.36 -7.78
CA ILE A 98 -4.86 6.38 -6.91
C ILE A 98 -4.41 7.83 -6.75
N PHE A 99 -4.08 8.23 -5.53
CA PHE A 99 -3.64 9.58 -5.21
C PHE A 99 -2.12 9.61 -4.99
N GLY A 100 -1.46 10.53 -5.65
CA GLY A 100 -0.03 10.72 -5.53
C GLY A 100 0.78 9.67 -6.29
N PRO A 101 2.12 9.77 -6.22
CA PRO A 101 2.99 8.88 -6.97
C PRO A 101 3.05 7.48 -6.36
N VAL A 102 3.36 6.51 -7.19
CA VAL A 102 3.68 5.15 -6.77
C VAL A 102 5.06 4.77 -7.29
N VAL A 103 5.70 3.78 -6.68
CA VAL A 103 7.02 3.34 -7.12
C VAL A 103 6.89 2.36 -8.28
N ARG A 104 7.84 2.42 -9.23
CA ARG A 104 7.82 1.56 -10.40
C ARG A 104 8.12 0.09 -10.08
N GLU A 105 8.64 -0.21 -8.89
CA GLU A 105 8.86 -1.56 -8.43
C GLU A 105 7.59 -2.40 -8.38
N LEU A 106 6.42 -1.77 -8.35
CA LEU A 106 5.13 -2.48 -8.40
C LEU A 106 4.95 -3.26 -9.70
N ARG A 107 5.59 -2.84 -10.79
CA ARG A 107 5.52 -3.54 -12.06
C ARG A 107 6.12 -4.95 -11.96
N ALA A 108 7.25 -5.07 -11.29
CA ALA A 108 7.91 -6.35 -11.08
C ALA A 108 7.09 -7.26 -10.18
N LYS A 109 6.25 -6.71 -9.32
CA LYS A 109 5.35 -7.45 -8.43
C LYS A 109 3.98 -7.70 -9.05
N ARG A 110 3.78 -7.35 -10.33
CA ARG A 110 2.55 -7.59 -11.10
C ARG A 110 1.34 -6.78 -10.69
N PHE A 111 1.53 -5.62 -10.09
CA PHE A 111 0.44 -4.71 -9.76
C PHE A 111 0.21 -3.70 -10.88
N MET A 112 0.00 -4.18 -12.09
CA MET A 112 -0.13 -3.34 -13.29
C MET A 112 -1.36 -2.44 -13.24
N LYS A 113 -2.44 -2.91 -12.65
CA LYS A 113 -3.66 -2.10 -12.55
C LYS A 113 -3.46 -0.87 -11.66
N ILE A 114 -2.71 -1.03 -10.57
CA ILE A 114 -2.36 0.10 -9.71
C ILE A 114 -1.48 1.09 -10.47
N ILE A 115 -0.50 0.61 -11.21
CA ILE A 115 0.38 1.46 -12.02
C ILE A 115 -0.43 2.23 -13.06
N SER A 116 -1.39 1.58 -13.71
CA SER A 116 -2.21 2.24 -14.75
C SER A 116 -3.14 3.31 -14.17
N LEU A 117 -3.56 3.17 -12.92
CA LEU A 117 -4.42 4.14 -12.25
C LEU A 117 -3.64 5.28 -11.58
N ALA A 118 -2.34 5.11 -11.36
CA ALA A 118 -1.55 6.11 -10.66
C ALA A 118 -1.28 7.33 -11.55
N PRO A 119 -1.34 8.55 -10.98
CA PRO A 119 -1.07 9.76 -11.76
C PRO A 119 0.42 9.91 -12.09
N GLU A 120 1.29 9.29 -11.32
CA GLU A 120 2.74 9.38 -11.52
C GLU A 120 3.40 8.10 -11.03
N VAL A 121 4.35 7.58 -11.79
CA VAL A 121 5.13 6.39 -11.42
C VAL A 121 6.60 6.77 -11.32
N LEU A 122 7.15 6.70 -10.16
CA LEU A 122 8.54 7.06 -9.87
C LEU A 122 9.35 5.80 -9.60
#